data_82f57fc25d11972517256f50e8c2361e
#
_entry.id   82f57fc25d11972517256f50e8c2361e
#
_cell.length_a   1.000
_cell.length_b   1.000
_cell.length_c   1.000
_cell.angle_alpha   90.00
_cell.angle_beta   90.00
_cell.angle_gamma   90.00
#
_symmetry.space_group_name_H-M   'P 1'
#
loop_
_entity.id
_entity.type
_entity.pdbx_description
1 polymer ?
#
loop_
_entity_poly.entity_id
_entity_poly.type
_entity_poly.pdbx_seq_one_letter_code
_entity_poly.pdbx_strand_id
1 'polypeptide(L)'
;LQQIADARVTFQSQTGGGGRDITIMLAGDDPVKLDQAAHAVVEGMRGVPEIRAPRVDGDLKRPEITIKPRFDLAADMGVTTAALSQTIRIATLGDIDQNVAKFSLSDRQIPIRVAIEENARRNLSTIENLPVPTANGGSVPLKVVADISFGSGPAQLRRYNQERRIVIGADLAPGFVSGEAMKKIDVLPQLTKLPLGVKKVAFGDSKWQAEMVFNFVVAVISGTLLVFAVLVLLYKRIMPPFVNMGSLLLAPLGGALALHLTGNPISMPVMIGLLMLLGIVAKNSILLVDFALEEMGKGVDTQIAIIDAGHKRAQPIVMTTVAMVAGMLPIALSFSGDGSWRAPMGITVIGGLIVSTLLTLVIVPATFSLAVGFERWIGPFLGKRLLTFKPGDDRPHTPVPHPAE
;
A
#
# COMPACT_ATOMS: atom_id res chain seq x y z
N LEU A 1 1.98 -30.07 -0.30
CA LEU A 1 2.04 -29.51 1.06
C LEU A 1 0.69 -29.55 1.78
N GLN A 2 -0.44 -29.52 1.05
CA GLN A 2 -1.80 -29.64 1.65
C GLN A 2 -2.14 -31.03 2.21
N GLN A 3 -1.28 -32.03 2.00
CA GLN A 3 -1.48 -33.41 2.47
C GLN A 3 -0.92 -33.66 3.88
N ILE A 4 -0.29 -32.68 4.50
CA ILE A 4 0.22 -32.81 5.86
C ILE A 4 -0.91 -32.44 6.83
N ALA A 5 -1.44 -33.43 7.54
CA ALA A 5 -2.45 -33.24 8.56
C ALA A 5 -1.89 -32.31 9.66
N ASP A 6 -2.74 -31.41 10.18
CA ASP A 6 -2.43 -30.47 11.27
C ASP A 6 -1.30 -29.45 11.01
N ALA A 7 -0.82 -29.32 9.76
CA ALA A 7 0.16 -28.31 9.40
C ALA A 7 -0.49 -27.12 8.64
N ARG A 8 -0.20 -25.88 9.08
CA ARG A 8 -0.53 -24.68 8.33
C ARG A 8 0.69 -24.25 7.52
N VAL A 9 0.67 -24.54 6.22
CA VAL A 9 1.73 -24.14 5.31
C VAL A 9 1.33 -22.88 4.59
N THR A 10 2.16 -21.83 4.68
CA THR A 10 1.99 -20.57 3.95
C THR A 10 3.28 -20.26 3.21
N PHE A 11 3.15 -19.83 1.95
CA PHE A 11 4.26 -19.22 1.24
C PHE A 11 4.38 -17.77 1.70
N GLN A 12 5.56 -17.40 2.16
CA GLN A 12 5.88 -16.02 2.46
C GLN A 12 6.44 -15.40 1.18
N SER A 13 5.72 -14.44 0.61
CA SER A 13 6.21 -13.67 -0.53
C SER A 13 7.45 -12.87 -0.10
N GLN A 14 8.53 -12.93 -0.88
CA GLN A 14 9.77 -12.17 -0.63
C GLN A 14 9.61 -10.66 -0.82
N THR A 15 8.48 -10.20 -1.32
CA THR A 15 8.18 -8.78 -1.56
C THR A 15 7.74 -8.03 -0.29
N GLY A 16 8.50 -8.14 0.79
CA GLY A 16 8.48 -7.17 1.91
C GLY A 16 7.20 -7.06 2.77
N GLY A 17 6.11 -7.66 2.38
CA GLY A 17 4.87 -7.73 3.15
C GLY A 17 4.71 -9.14 3.71
N GLY A 18 4.99 -9.35 4.98
CA GLY A 18 4.87 -10.66 5.65
C GLY A 18 3.42 -11.15 5.80
N GLY A 19 2.58 -10.98 4.79
CA GLY A 19 1.17 -11.32 4.78
C GLY A 19 0.77 -12.11 3.55
N ARG A 20 -0.46 -12.63 3.58
CA ARG A 20 -1.11 -13.26 2.44
C ARG A 20 -1.52 -12.20 1.42
N ASP A 21 -1.84 -12.59 0.19
CA ASP A 21 -2.19 -11.67 -0.92
C ASP A 21 -3.31 -10.69 -0.56
N ILE A 22 -4.27 -11.14 0.25
CA ILE A 22 -5.36 -10.33 0.78
C ILE A 22 -5.33 -10.40 2.29
N THR A 23 -5.32 -9.24 2.95
CA THR A 23 -5.36 -9.11 4.40
C THR A 23 -6.42 -8.10 4.81
N ILE A 24 -7.30 -8.52 5.72
CA ILE A 24 -8.35 -7.67 6.31
C ILE A 24 -8.14 -7.65 7.80
N MET A 25 -8.07 -6.48 8.39
CA MET A 25 -7.97 -6.34 9.83
C MET A 25 -9.29 -5.83 10.41
N LEU A 26 -9.78 -6.57 11.40
CA LEU A 26 -10.86 -6.15 12.28
C LEU A 26 -10.29 -5.73 13.63
N ALA A 27 -10.77 -4.65 14.18
CA ALA A 27 -10.41 -4.15 15.51
C ALA A 27 -11.67 -3.91 16.34
N GLY A 28 -11.56 -4.16 17.65
CA GLY A 28 -12.66 -3.96 18.57
C GLY A 28 -12.25 -4.29 20.01
N ASP A 29 -13.01 -3.77 20.98
CA ASP A 29 -12.72 -3.93 22.41
C ASP A 29 -13.21 -5.27 22.94
N ASP A 30 -14.37 -5.75 22.45
CA ASP A 30 -14.98 -7.01 22.89
C ASP A 30 -14.37 -8.20 22.10
N PRO A 31 -13.62 -9.08 22.77
CA PRO A 31 -12.96 -10.20 22.13
C PRO A 31 -13.93 -11.23 21.55
N VAL A 32 -15.12 -11.40 22.15
CA VAL A 32 -16.11 -12.39 21.72
C VAL A 32 -16.80 -11.93 20.45
N LYS A 33 -17.26 -10.68 20.41
CA LYS A 33 -17.86 -10.08 19.21
C LYS A 33 -16.87 -9.98 18.06
N LEU A 34 -15.62 -9.69 18.38
CA LEU A 34 -14.54 -9.59 17.38
C LEU A 34 -14.25 -10.98 16.75
N ASP A 35 -14.17 -12.04 17.55
CA ASP A 35 -13.95 -13.42 17.05
C ASP A 35 -15.15 -13.89 16.21
N GLN A 36 -16.38 -13.66 16.67
CA GLN A 36 -17.60 -13.97 15.92
C GLN A 36 -17.66 -13.23 14.58
N ALA A 37 -17.36 -11.93 14.57
CA ALA A 37 -17.33 -11.13 13.36
C ALA A 37 -16.26 -11.64 12.37
N ALA A 38 -15.07 -11.99 12.89
CA ALA A 38 -13.98 -12.51 12.07
C ALA A 38 -14.38 -13.85 11.39
N HIS A 39 -15.00 -14.76 12.15
CA HIS A 39 -15.49 -16.02 11.58
C HIS A 39 -16.61 -15.80 10.57
N ALA A 40 -17.56 -14.91 10.82
CA ALA A 40 -18.63 -14.57 9.88
C ALA A 40 -18.08 -13.99 8.56
N VAL A 41 -17.05 -13.12 8.63
CA VAL A 41 -16.38 -12.60 7.44
C VAL A 41 -15.66 -13.71 6.67
N VAL A 42 -14.95 -14.61 7.34
CA VAL A 42 -14.29 -15.76 6.69
C VAL A 42 -15.32 -16.64 5.94
N GLU A 43 -16.48 -16.92 6.55
CA GLU A 43 -17.55 -17.67 5.88
C GLU A 43 -18.08 -16.93 4.64
N GLY A 44 -18.30 -15.61 4.74
CA GLY A 44 -18.68 -14.79 3.58
C GLY A 44 -17.63 -14.82 2.48
N MET A 45 -16.35 -14.77 2.83
CA MET A 45 -15.23 -14.81 1.89
C MET A 45 -15.12 -16.15 1.15
N ARG A 46 -15.56 -17.28 1.73
CA ARG A 46 -15.54 -18.59 1.06
C ARG A 46 -16.41 -18.64 -0.22
N GLY A 47 -17.41 -17.76 -0.29
CA GLY A 47 -18.27 -17.63 -1.47
C GLY A 47 -17.66 -16.80 -2.61
N VAL A 48 -16.48 -16.22 -2.44
CA VAL A 48 -15.82 -15.37 -3.43
C VAL A 48 -14.86 -16.20 -4.28
N PRO A 49 -15.10 -16.38 -5.59
CA PRO A 49 -14.31 -17.29 -6.43
C PRO A 49 -12.88 -16.80 -6.72
N GLU A 50 -12.62 -15.50 -6.54
CA GLU A 50 -11.32 -14.87 -6.77
C GLU A 50 -10.30 -15.19 -5.68
N ILE A 51 -10.74 -15.76 -4.56
CA ILE A 51 -9.86 -16.04 -3.42
C ILE A 51 -9.86 -17.51 -3.03
N ARG A 52 -8.77 -17.93 -2.38
CA ARG A 52 -8.58 -19.28 -1.87
C ARG A 52 -8.23 -19.25 -0.40
N ALA A 53 -8.65 -20.32 0.30
CA ALA A 53 -8.31 -20.58 1.69
C ALA A 53 -8.43 -19.34 2.63
N PRO A 54 -9.60 -18.62 2.65
CA PRO A 54 -9.81 -17.56 3.61
C PRO A 54 -9.81 -18.13 5.02
N ARG A 55 -9.07 -17.49 5.92
CA ARG A 55 -8.98 -17.92 7.32
C ARG A 55 -8.57 -16.75 8.23
N VAL A 56 -8.86 -16.90 9.50
CA VAL A 56 -8.27 -16.05 10.52
C VAL A 56 -6.76 -16.30 10.56
N ASP A 57 -5.97 -15.25 10.40
CA ASP A 57 -4.51 -15.30 10.41
C ASP A 57 -4.03 -15.15 11.85
N GLY A 58 -3.25 -16.12 12.32
CA GLY A 58 -2.73 -16.15 13.67
C GLY A 58 -2.38 -17.57 14.11
N ASP A 59 -1.79 -17.65 15.28
CA ASP A 59 -1.43 -18.93 15.89
C ASP A 59 -2.70 -19.74 16.25
N LEU A 60 -2.59 -21.06 16.21
CA LEU A 60 -3.63 -21.94 16.69
C LEU A 60 -3.88 -21.67 18.18
N LYS A 61 -5.16 -21.73 18.57
CA LYS A 61 -5.51 -21.68 19.99
C LYS A 61 -4.79 -22.82 20.70
N ARG A 62 -4.14 -22.52 21.80
CA ARG A 62 -3.42 -23.53 22.59
C ARG A 62 -4.35 -24.13 23.63
N PRO A 63 -4.27 -25.45 23.86
CA PRO A 63 -4.96 -26.05 24.98
C PRO A 63 -4.41 -25.47 26.28
N GLU A 64 -5.30 -25.11 27.18
CA GLU A 64 -4.98 -24.56 28.47
C GLU A 64 -5.87 -25.18 29.56
N ILE A 65 -5.35 -25.19 30.79
CA ILE A 65 -6.10 -25.56 31.97
C ILE A 65 -6.57 -24.26 32.63
N THR A 66 -7.88 -24.06 32.68
CA THR A 66 -8.49 -22.90 33.35
C THR A 66 -8.85 -23.29 34.77
N ILE A 67 -8.31 -22.55 35.75
CA ILE A 67 -8.59 -22.75 37.17
C ILE A 67 -9.35 -21.54 37.66
N LYS A 68 -10.63 -21.74 38.02
CA LYS A 68 -11.52 -20.70 38.55
C LYS A 68 -11.70 -20.86 40.06
N PRO A 69 -11.19 -19.94 40.89
CA PRO A 69 -11.40 -20.01 42.33
C PRO A 69 -12.89 -19.95 42.69
N ARG A 70 -13.30 -20.78 43.65
CA ARG A 70 -14.59 -20.68 44.34
C ARG A 70 -14.38 -19.82 45.56
N PHE A 71 -14.60 -18.51 45.42
CA PHE A 71 -14.22 -17.52 46.42
C PHE A 71 -14.87 -17.78 47.78
N ASP A 72 -16.13 -18.21 47.80
CA ASP A 72 -16.87 -18.46 49.05
C ASP A 72 -16.24 -19.64 49.82
N LEU A 73 -16.07 -20.77 49.16
CA LEU A 73 -15.43 -21.95 49.77
C LEU A 73 -13.97 -21.72 50.14
N ALA A 74 -13.24 -20.97 49.32
CA ALA A 74 -11.85 -20.63 49.60
C ALA A 74 -11.74 -19.76 50.89
N ALA A 75 -12.66 -18.80 51.07
CA ALA A 75 -12.71 -17.97 52.25
C ALA A 75 -13.05 -18.80 53.50
N ASP A 76 -14.08 -19.67 53.44
CA ASP A 76 -14.48 -20.54 54.56
C ASP A 76 -13.34 -21.49 54.99
N MET A 77 -12.56 -21.94 54.04
CA MET A 77 -11.39 -22.81 54.29
C MET A 77 -10.11 -22.04 54.66
N GLY A 78 -10.15 -20.72 54.71
CA GLY A 78 -9.02 -19.87 55.01
C GLY A 78 -7.94 -19.87 53.94
N VAL A 79 -8.31 -20.13 52.63
CA VAL A 79 -7.41 -20.09 51.49
C VAL A 79 -7.44 -18.70 50.85
N THR A 80 -6.30 -18.04 50.80
CA THR A 80 -6.18 -16.75 50.13
C THR A 80 -5.88 -16.94 48.62
N THR A 81 -6.32 -15.97 47.82
CA THR A 81 -6.01 -15.96 46.36
C THR A 81 -4.51 -15.89 46.11
N ALA A 82 -3.75 -15.27 46.96
CA ALA A 82 -2.29 -15.24 46.91
C ALA A 82 -1.67 -16.63 47.09
N ALA A 83 -2.10 -17.38 48.13
CA ALA A 83 -1.64 -18.75 48.39
C ALA A 83 -2.00 -19.69 47.24
N LEU A 84 -3.22 -19.58 46.70
CA LEU A 84 -3.66 -20.34 45.54
C LEU A 84 -2.81 -20.06 44.32
N SER A 85 -2.60 -18.79 43.99
CA SER A 85 -1.77 -18.36 42.85
C SER A 85 -0.31 -18.84 42.99
N GLN A 86 0.26 -18.70 44.18
CA GLN A 86 1.63 -19.13 44.45
C GLN A 86 1.79 -20.65 44.32
N THR A 87 0.84 -21.41 44.87
CA THR A 87 0.86 -22.90 44.76
C THR A 87 0.82 -23.34 43.31
N ILE A 88 -0.11 -22.80 42.50
CA ILE A 88 -0.22 -23.14 41.07
C ILE A 88 1.03 -22.73 40.34
N ARG A 89 1.58 -21.55 40.59
CA ARG A 89 2.79 -21.05 39.95
C ARG A 89 4.00 -21.95 40.23
N ILE A 90 4.22 -22.28 41.49
CA ILE A 90 5.36 -23.16 41.92
C ILE A 90 5.19 -24.54 41.27
N ALA A 91 3.97 -25.09 41.31
CA ALA A 91 3.69 -26.41 40.75
C ALA A 91 3.91 -26.50 39.22
N THR A 92 3.60 -25.44 38.48
CA THR A 92 3.66 -25.44 37.00
C THR A 92 4.95 -24.87 36.43
N LEU A 93 5.31 -23.65 36.82
CA LEU A 93 6.46 -22.93 36.27
C LEU A 93 7.74 -23.07 37.16
N GLY A 94 7.55 -23.39 38.42
CA GLY A 94 8.57 -23.20 39.46
C GLY A 94 8.57 -21.80 40.03
N ASP A 95 9.32 -21.57 41.09
CA ASP A 95 9.44 -20.22 41.65
C ASP A 95 10.34 -19.33 40.79
N ILE A 96 10.19 -18.02 40.87
CA ILE A 96 11.00 -17.05 40.13
C ILE A 96 12.37 -16.91 40.79
N ASP A 97 13.41 -16.65 39.99
CA ASP A 97 14.82 -16.58 40.41
C ASP A 97 15.07 -15.55 41.52
N GLN A 98 14.20 -14.56 41.70
CA GLN A 98 14.31 -13.55 42.76
C GLN A 98 13.88 -14.07 44.11
N ASN A 99 12.94 -15.03 44.16
CA ASN A 99 12.33 -15.55 45.39
C ASN A 99 12.89 -16.92 45.81
N VAL A 100 13.67 -17.59 44.96
CA VAL A 100 14.23 -18.91 45.27
C VAL A 100 15.45 -18.79 46.13
N ALA A 101 15.68 -19.81 46.97
CA ALA A 101 16.94 -19.99 47.69
C ALA A 101 18.08 -20.15 46.66
N LYS A 102 19.23 -19.55 47.01
CA LYS A 102 20.41 -19.60 46.13
C LYS A 102 21.48 -20.40 46.82
N PHE A 103 22.10 -21.30 46.06
CA PHE A 103 23.30 -22.00 46.49
C PHE A 103 24.53 -21.16 46.11
N SER A 104 25.33 -20.78 47.11
CA SER A 104 26.53 -19.96 46.93
C SER A 104 27.73 -20.82 46.62
N LEU A 105 28.28 -20.70 45.43
CA LEU A 105 29.61 -21.17 45.07
C LEU A 105 30.64 -20.05 45.34
N SER A 106 31.92 -20.37 45.28
CA SER A 106 32.98 -19.40 45.54
C SER A 106 32.96 -18.19 44.56
N ASP A 107 32.47 -18.41 43.32
CA ASP A 107 32.46 -17.43 42.23
C ASP A 107 31.07 -16.94 41.81
N ARG A 108 29.99 -17.64 42.18
CA ARG A 108 28.64 -17.34 41.76
C ARG A 108 27.54 -17.91 42.65
N GLN A 109 26.34 -17.34 42.56
CA GLN A 109 25.14 -17.89 43.18
C GLN A 109 24.28 -18.58 42.13
N ILE A 110 23.83 -19.79 42.45
CA ILE A 110 22.99 -20.61 41.59
C ILE A 110 21.60 -20.68 42.20
N PRO A 111 20.52 -20.27 41.48
CA PRO A 111 19.16 -20.37 42.00
C PRO A 111 18.71 -21.85 42.05
N ILE A 112 18.05 -22.23 43.17
CA ILE A 112 17.48 -23.56 43.34
C ILE A 112 16.04 -23.54 42.86
N ARG A 113 15.77 -24.14 41.73
CA ARG A 113 14.42 -24.22 41.17
C ARG A 113 13.64 -25.39 41.74
N VAL A 114 12.51 -25.10 42.36
CA VAL A 114 11.56 -26.11 42.84
C VAL A 114 10.38 -26.18 41.88
N ALA A 115 10.13 -27.34 41.31
CA ALA A 115 9.00 -27.59 40.41
C ALA A 115 8.56 -29.06 40.56
N ILE A 116 7.30 -29.35 40.18
CA ILE A 116 6.83 -30.73 40.10
C ILE A 116 7.48 -31.41 38.89
N GLU A 117 7.79 -32.69 39.02
CA GLU A 117 8.33 -33.51 37.93
C GLU A 117 7.45 -33.42 36.67
N GLU A 118 8.10 -33.39 35.50
CA GLU A 118 7.40 -33.16 34.25
C GLU A 118 6.31 -34.21 33.94
N ASN A 119 6.56 -35.47 34.23
CA ASN A 119 5.60 -36.56 34.03
C ASN A 119 4.38 -36.42 34.96
N ALA A 120 4.58 -35.96 36.18
CA ALA A 120 3.52 -35.74 37.16
C ALA A 120 2.66 -34.53 36.78
N ARG A 121 3.24 -33.52 36.14
CA ARG A 121 2.50 -32.35 35.62
C ARG A 121 1.55 -32.64 34.45
N ARG A 122 1.80 -33.73 33.72
CA ARG A 122 0.94 -34.17 32.61
C ARG A 122 -0.35 -34.82 33.09
N ASN A 123 -0.43 -35.22 34.34
CA ASN A 123 -1.63 -35.82 34.94
C ASN A 123 -2.49 -34.75 35.59
N LEU A 124 -3.74 -34.60 35.11
CA LEU A 124 -4.72 -33.66 35.66
C LEU A 124 -4.99 -33.92 37.16
N SER A 125 -5.05 -35.20 37.55
CA SER A 125 -5.26 -35.59 38.96
C SER A 125 -4.19 -35.08 39.91
N THR A 126 -2.95 -34.90 39.44
CA THR A 126 -1.88 -34.31 40.25
C THR A 126 -2.14 -32.83 40.50
N ILE A 127 -2.60 -32.11 39.48
CA ILE A 127 -2.98 -30.70 39.58
C ILE A 127 -4.23 -30.52 40.46
N GLU A 128 -5.23 -31.37 40.30
CA GLU A 128 -6.46 -31.33 41.11
C GLU A 128 -6.19 -31.53 42.61
N ASN A 129 -5.25 -32.40 42.93
CA ASN A 129 -4.90 -32.74 44.33
C ASN A 129 -3.73 -31.90 44.89
N LEU A 130 -3.31 -30.84 44.21
CA LEU A 130 -2.28 -29.94 44.76
C LEU A 130 -2.67 -29.39 46.16
N PRO A 131 -1.82 -29.53 47.16
CA PRO A 131 -2.11 -28.99 48.49
C PRO A 131 -1.96 -27.49 48.51
N VAL A 132 -3.06 -26.76 48.68
CA VAL A 132 -3.08 -25.31 48.84
C VAL A 132 -3.06 -24.96 50.35
N PRO A 133 -2.09 -24.18 50.84
CA PRO A 133 -2.01 -23.86 52.28
C PRO A 133 -3.18 -22.97 52.73
N THR A 134 -3.65 -23.24 53.92
CA THR A 134 -4.70 -22.44 54.57
C THR A 134 -4.09 -21.53 55.64
N ALA A 135 -4.78 -20.44 56.01
CA ALA A 135 -4.32 -19.50 57.02
C ALA A 135 -4.15 -20.18 58.44
N ASN A 136 -4.84 -21.29 58.68
CA ASN A 136 -4.80 -22.03 59.93
C ASN A 136 -3.67 -23.09 60.02
N GLY A 137 -2.71 -23.08 59.11
CA GLY A 137 -1.58 -23.97 59.12
C GLY A 137 -1.84 -25.38 58.49
N GLY A 138 -3.01 -25.63 57.92
CA GLY A 138 -3.34 -26.84 57.19
C GLY A 138 -3.19 -26.69 55.68
N SER A 139 -3.58 -27.73 54.92
CA SER A 139 -3.67 -27.66 53.45
C SER A 139 -4.94 -28.34 52.93
N VAL A 140 -5.49 -27.81 51.84
CA VAL A 140 -6.69 -28.31 51.19
C VAL A 140 -6.39 -28.62 49.72
N PRO A 141 -6.91 -29.73 49.13
CA PRO A 141 -6.72 -30.01 47.71
C PRO A 141 -7.33 -28.91 46.83
N LEU A 142 -6.61 -28.55 45.74
CA LEU A 142 -7.03 -27.48 44.79
C LEU A 142 -8.45 -27.68 44.27
N LYS A 143 -8.85 -28.91 43.96
CA LYS A 143 -10.21 -29.25 43.46
C LYS A 143 -11.35 -28.84 44.41
N VAL A 144 -11.09 -28.68 45.69
CA VAL A 144 -12.11 -28.28 46.65
C VAL A 144 -12.38 -26.75 46.57
N VAL A 145 -11.33 -25.98 46.34
CA VAL A 145 -11.39 -24.49 46.36
C VAL A 145 -11.41 -23.87 44.98
N ALA A 146 -11.31 -24.67 43.88
CA ALA A 146 -11.35 -24.19 42.52
C ALA A 146 -11.99 -25.19 41.56
N ASP A 147 -12.64 -24.65 40.52
CA ASP A 147 -13.10 -25.42 39.35
C ASP A 147 -12.00 -25.50 38.34
N ILE A 148 -11.66 -26.72 37.92
CA ILE A 148 -10.59 -27.01 36.98
C ILE A 148 -11.22 -27.55 35.71
N SER A 149 -10.97 -26.88 34.60
CA SER A 149 -11.52 -27.24 33.27
C SER A 149 -10.48 -27.11 32.18
N PHE A 150 -10.59 -27.93 31.15
CA PHE A 150 -9.81 -27.75 29.92
C PHE A 150 -10.44 -26.67 29.08
N GLY A 151 -9.63 -25.76 28.61
CA GLY A 151 -10.00 -24.67 27.70
C GLY A 151 -9.07 -24.57 26.50
N SER A 152 -9.32 -23.62 25.66
CA SER A 152 -8.40 -23.23 24.60
C SER A 152 -8.26 -21.72 24.57
N GLY A 153 -7.05 -21.24 24.74
CA GLY A 153 -6.74 -19.82 24.77
C GLY A 153 -5.94 -19.36 23.55
N PRO A 154 -6.00 -18.08 23.22
CA PRO A 154 -5.19 -17.52 22.15
C PRO A 154 -3.71 -17.56 22.55
N ALA A 155 -2.85 -18.04 21.65
CA ALA A 155 -1.40 -18.09 21.89
C ALA A 155 -0.78 -16.69 22.04
N GLN A 156 -1.34 -15.68 21.35
CA GLN A 156 -0.92 -14.28 21.39
C GLN A 156 -2.12 -13.35 21.33
N LEU A 157 -2.07 -12.28 22.13
CA LEU A 157 -3.02 -11.18 22.08
C LEU A 157 -2.39 -10.03 21.30
N ARG A 158 -2.90 -9.78 20.10
CA ARG A 158 -2.40 -8.70 19.24
C ARG A 158 -3.31 -7.48 19.34
N ARG A 159 -2.72 -6.30 19.44
CA ARG A 159 -3.43 -5.02 19.52
C ARG A 159 -2.97 -4.08 18.41
N TYR A 160 -3.86 -3.21 17.98
CA TYR A 160 -3.59 -2.12 17.08
C TYR A 160 -4.30 -0.86 17.61
N ASN A 161 -3.57 0.21 17.81
CA ASN A 161 -4.07 1.43 18.45
C ASN A 161 -4.84 1.15 19.77
N GLN A 162 -4.25 0.30 20.63
CA GLN A 162 -4.77 -0.13 21.93
C GLN A 162 -5.99 -1.07 21.88
N GLU A 163 -6.74 -1.16 20.79
CA GLU A 163 -7.84 -2.10 20.58
C GLU A 163 -7.34 -3.50 20.21
N ARG A 164 -8.08 -4.54 20.56
CA ARG A 164 -7.79 -5.89 20.08
C ARG A 164 -7.97 -5.96 18.57
N ARG A 165 -7.10 -6.71 17.91
CA ARG A 165 -7.18 -6.93 16.47
C ARG A 165 -7.22 -8.41 16.12
N ILE A 166 -7.96 -8.72 15.06
CA ILE A 166 -7.90 -10.01 14.35
C ILE A 166 -7.63 -9.71 12.87
N VAL A 167 -6.70 -10.45 12.29
CA VAL A 167 -6.38 -10.36 10.86
C VAL A 167 -6.97 -11.59 10.16
N ILE A 168 -7.64 -11.35 9.05
CA ILE A 168 -8.18 -12.37 8.16
C ILE A 168 -7.32 -12.32 6.90
N GLY A 169 -6.75 -13.45 6.52
CA GLY A 169 -5.93 -13.59 5.34
C GLY A 169 -6.55 -14.55 4.32
N ALA A 170 -6.36 -14.26 3.04
CA ALA A 170 -6.71 -15.14 1.93
C ALA A 170 -5.66 -15.05 0.83
N ASP A 171 -5.52 -16.10 0.04
CA ASP A 171 -4.66 -16.13 -1.13
C ASP A 171 -5.50 -15.85 -2.39
N LEU A 172 -4.90 -15.23 -3.40
CA LEU A 172 -5.56 -15.01 -4.69
C LEU A 172 -5.66 -16.31 -5.48
N ALA A 173 -6.77 -16.50 -6.18
CA ALA A 173 -6.87 -17.54 -7.18
C ALA A 173 -6.02 -17.15 -8.41
N PRO A 174 -5.40 -18.13 -9.10
CA PRO A 174 -4.60 -17.86 -10.30
C PRO A 174 -5.40 -17.09 -11.35
N GLY A 175 -4.80 -16.02 -11.88
CA GLY A 175 -5.43 -15.18 -12.91
C GLY A 175 -6.27 -14.02 -12.39
N PHE A 176 -6.43 -13.87 -11.09
CA PHE A 176 -7.17 -12.75 -10.49
C PHE A 176 -6.24 -11.71 -9.85
N VAL A 177 -6.72 -10.48 -9.74
CA VAL A 177 -5.99 -9.35 -9.19
C VAL A 177 -6.57 -8.97 -7.82
N SER A 178 -5.68 -8.62 -6.87
CA SER A 178 -6.08 -8.28 -5.49
C SER A 178 -7.13 -7.17 -5.41
N GLY A 179 -7.05 -6.18 -6.31
CA GLY A 179 -7.99 -5.06 -6.33
C GLY A 179 -9.43 -5.46 -6.69
N GLU A 180 -9.63 -6.43 -7.58
CA GLU A 180 -10.97 -6.94 -7.93
C GLU A 180 -11.55 -7.80 -6.82
N ALA A 181 -10.73 -8.69 -6.27
CA ALA A 181 -11.12 -9.51 -5.14
C ALA A 181 -11.50 -8.64 -3.93
N MET A 182 -10.72 -7.59 -3.63
CA MET A 182 -11.00 -6.69 -2.52
C MET A 182 -12.32 -5.93 -2.71
N LYS A 183 -12.62 -5.45 -3.92
CA LYS A 183 -13.92 -4.80 -4.22
C LYS A 183 -15.10 -5.72 -3.94
N LYS A 184 -15.02 -7.01 -4.29
CA LYS A 184 -16.07 -7.99 -4.01
C LYS A 184 -16.19 -8.31 -2.52
N ILE A 185 -15.08 -8.40 -1.83
CA ILE A 185 -15.04 -8.60 -0.39
C ILE A 185 -15.65 -7.41 0.36
N ASP A 186 -15.36 -6.19 -0.06
CA ASP A 186 -15.85 -4.97 0.59
C ASP A 186 -17.37 -4.81 0.52
N VAL A 187 -18.01 -5.42 -0.46
CA VAL A 187 -19.49 -5.42 -0.61
C VAL A 187 -20.16 -6.54 0.20
N LEU A 188 -19.39 -7.48 0.79
CA LEU A 188 -19.97 -8.58 1.57
C LEU A 188 -20.82 -8.03 2.73
N PRO A 189 -22.05 -8.58 2.94
CA PRO A 189 -22.93 -8.18 4.02
C PRO A 189 -22.29 -8.31 5.41
N GLN A 190 -21.43 -9.30 5.59
CA GLN A 190 -20.71 -9.57 6.83
C GLN A 190 -19.67 -8.50 7.16
N LEU A 191 -19.16 -7.80 6.14
CA LEU A 191 -18.17 -6.73 6.31
C LEU A 191 -18.83 -5.34 6.37
N THR A 192 -19.99 -5.17 5.72
CA THR A 192 -20.76 -3.93 5.74
C THR A 192 -21.62 -3.77 6.99
N LYS A 193 -22.08 -4.89 7.59
CA LYS A 193 -22.92 -4.93 8.81
C LYS A 193 -22.13 -5.54 9.98
N LEU A 194 -21.03 -4.91 10.35
CA LEU A 194 -20.26 -5.35 11.52
C LEU A 194 -21.03 -5.09 12.83
N PRO A 195 -20.86 -5.93 13.87
CA PRO A 195 -21.41 -5.69 15.20
C PRO A 195 -20.91 -4.38 15.79
N LEU A 196 -21.75 -3.73 16.62
CA LEU A 196 -21.37 -2.53 17.36
C LEU A 196 -20.09 -2.77 18.17
N GLY A 197 -19.10 -1.88 17.99
CA GLY A 197 -17.79 -1.98 18.63
C GLY A 197 -16.73 -2.75 17.82
N VAL A 198 -17.08 -3.29 16.64
CA VAL A 198 -16.12 -3.89 15.72
C VAL A 198 -16.02 -3.04 14.46
N LYS A 199 -14.81 -2.71 14.05
CA LYS A 199 -14.55 -1.89 12.85
C LYS A 199 -13.52 -2.56 11.93
N LYS A 200 -13.68 -2.36 10.62
CA LYS A 200 -12.64 -2.66 9.65
C LYS A 200 -11.58 -1.56 9.68
N VAL A 201 -10.33 -1.95 9.75
CA VAL A 201 -9.19 -1.02 9.73
C VAL A 201 -8.34 -1.32 8.51
N ALA A 202 -7.96 -0.28 7.76
CA ALA A 202 -7.01 -0.42 6.67
C ALA A 202 -5.65 -0.86 7.23
N PHE A 203 -5.15 -2.00 6.75
CA PHE A 203 -3.93 -2.63 7.25
C PHE A 203 -3.18 -3.34 6.14
N GLY A 204 -1.84 -3.42 6.28
CA GLY A 204 -1.00 -4.11 5.33
C GLY A 204 -1.00 -3.46 3.95
N ASP A 205 -0.94 -4.27 2.90
CA ASP A 205 -0.78 -3.83 1.52
C ASP A 205 -1.92 -2.92 1.03
N SER A 206 -3.15 -3.13 1.51
CA SER A 206 -4.30 -2.28 1.14
C SER A 206 -4.15 -0.83 1.62
N LYS A 207 -3.58 -0.62 2.81
CA LYS A 207 -3.27 0.72 3.33
C LYS A 207 -2.16 1.37 2.52
N TRP A 208 -1.06 0.63 2.29
CA TRP A 208 0.08 1.11 1.51
C TRP A 208 -0.31 1.43 0.06
N GLN A 209 -1.15 0.61 -0.56
CA GLN A 209 -1.67 0.87 -1.91
C GLN A 209 -2.50 2.16 -1.97
N ALA A 210 -3.38 2.39 -1.01
CA ALA A 210 -4.20 3.61 -0.97
C ALA A 210 -3.34 4.87 -0.77
N GLU A 211 -2.39 4.83 0.17
CA GLU A 211 -1.45 5.94 0.40
C GLU A 211 -0.56 6.19 -0.83
N MET A 212 -0.10 5.12 -1.48
CA MET A 212 0.72 5.21 -2.69
C MET A 212 -0.05 5.84 -3.85
N VAL A 213 -1.31 5.43 -4.09
CA VAL A 213 -2.16 6.02 -5.14
C VAL A 213 -2.39 7.51 -4.86
N PHE A 214 -2.69 7.88 -3.62
CA PHE A 214 -2.86 9.28 -3.25
C PHE A 214 -1.59 10.10 -3.50
N ASN A 215 -0.42 9.63 -3.02
CA ASN A 215 0.86 10.30 -3.22
C ASN A 215 1.23 10.39 -4.71
N PHE A 216 0.89 9.35 -5.49
CA PHE A 216 1.09 9.36 -6.93
C PHE A 216 0.26 10.44 -7.62
N VAL A 217 -1.03 10.56 -7.29
CA VAL A 217 -1.90 11.61 -7.85
C VAL A 217 -1.36 13.00 -7.48
N VAL A 218 -0.94 13.20 -6.24
CA VAL A 218 -0.30 14.46 -5.80
C VAL A 218 0.97 14.73 -6.61
N ALA A 219 1.82 13.72 -6.83
CA ALA A 219 3.05 13.85 -7.61
C ALA A 219 2.77 14.20 -9.08
N VAL A 220 1.76 13.57 -9.71
CA VAL A 220 1.35 13.87 -11.10
C VAL A 220 0.85 15.30 -11.20
N ILE A 221 -0.05 15.72 -10.31
CA ILE A 221 -0.61 17.09 -10.32
C ILE A 221 0.48 18.12 -10.09
N SER A 222 1.31 17.94 -9.05
CA SER A 222 2.38 18.90 -8.71
C SER A 222 3.44 18.96 -9.81
N GLY A 223 3.84 17.80 -10.38
CA GLY A 223 4.78 17.74 -11.49
C GLY A 223 4.24 18.44 -12.75
N THR A 224 2.97 18.20 -13.09
CA THR A 224 2.32 18.85 -14.23
C THR A 224 2.22 20.37 -14.04
N LEU A 225 1.84 20.84 -12.84
CA LEU A 225 1.80 22.27 -12.53
C LEU A 225 3.18 22.92 -12.59
N LEU A 226 4.21 22.23 -12.09
CA LEU A 226 5.59 22.73 -12.13
C LEU A 226 6.09 22.85 -13.58
N VAL A 227 5.87 21.83 -14.41
CA VAL A 227 6.20 21.86 -15.84
C VAL A 227 5.44 23.00 -16.52
N PHE A 228 4.16 23.18 -16.25
CA PHE A 228 3.35 24.27 -16.78
C PHE A 228 3.93 25.64 -16.39
N ALA A 229 4.26 25.83 -15.10
CA ALA A 229 4.84 27.09 -14.61
C ALA A 229 6.18 27.42 -15.30
N VAL A 230 7.07 26.42 -15.43
CA VAL A 230 8.36 26.58 -16.12
C VAL A 230 8.15 26.95 -17.60
N LEU A 231 7.21 26.29 -18.28
CA LEU A 231 6.92 26.58 -19.68
C LEU A 231 6.32 27.97 -19.88
N VAL A 232 5.43 28.44 -18.97
CA VAL A 232 4.90 29.81 -18.99
C VAL A 232 6.02 30.83 -18.84
N LEU A 233 6.95 30.60 -17.93
CA LEU A 233 8.13 31.47 -17.74
C LEU A 233 9.05 31.49 -18.98
N LEU A 234 9.26 30.32 -19.60
CA LEU A 234 10.13 30.20 -20.77
C LEU A 234 9.52 30.87 -22.00
N TYR A 235 8.26 30.58 -22.31
CA TYR A 235 7.61 31.10 -23.52
C TYR A 235 7.06 32.52 -23.34
N LYS A 236 6.94 33.03 -22.10
CA LYS A 236 6.27 34.29 -21.77
C LYS A 236 4.86 34.44 -22.39
N ARG A 237 4.22 33.31 -22.67
CA ARG A 237 2.88 33.14 -23.23
C ARG A 237 2.17 31.98 -22.54
N ILE A 238 0.84 32.02 -22.46
CA ILE A 238 0.06 30.99 -21.78
C ILE A 238 -0.39 29.87 -22.73
N MET A 239 -0.65 30.19 -24.00
CA MET A 239 -1.21 29.22 -24.96
C MET A 239 -0.26 28.07 -25.34
N PRO A 240 1.03 28.27 -25.67
CA PRO A 240 1.93 27.17 -25.98
C PRO A 240 2.08 26.13 -24.84
N PRO A 241 2.22 26.52 -23.57
CA PRO A 241 2.19 25.58 -22.44
C PRO A 241 0.91 24.74 -22.38
N PHE A 242 -0.26 25.35 -22.64
CA PHE A 242 -1.55 24.62 -22.66
C PHE A 242 -1.60 23.52 -23.71
N VAL A 243 -1.09 23.79 -24.92
CA VAL A 243 -1.00 22.77 -25.98
C VAL A 243 -0.07 21.63 -25.56
N ASN A 244 1.08 21.97 -24.95
CA ASN A 244 2.01 20.99 -24.45
C ASN A 244 1.40 20.12 -23.32
N MET A 245 0.58 20.70 -22.42
CA MET A 245 -0.14 19.93 -21.39
C MET A 245 -1.17 18.98 -22.00
N GLY A 246 -1.83 19.38 -23.09
CA GLY A 246 -2.77 18.50 -23.82
C GLY A 246 -2.13 17.20 -24.29
N SER A 247 -0.90 17.25 -24.76
CA SER A 247 -0.16 16.05 -25.20
C SER A 247 0.19 15.09 -24.06
N LEU A 248 0.37 15.59 -22.83
CA LEU A 248 0.65 14.78 -21.65
C LEU A 248 -0.50 13.84 -21.29
N LEU A 249 -1.76 14.26 -21.57
CA LEU A 249 -2.94 13.43 -21.32
C LEU A 249 -3.03 12.21 -22.25
N LEU A 250 -2.33 12.24 -23.38
CA LEU A 250 -2.31 11.13 -24.35
C LEU A 250 -1.37 9.99 -23.95
N ALA A 251 -0.36 10.30 -23.15
CA ALA A 251 0.65 9.31 -22.75
C ALA A 251 0.10 8.16 -21.90
N PRO A 252 -0.71 8.39 -20.85
CA PRO A 252 -1.32 7.32 -20.06
C PRO A 252 -2.23 6.40 -20.88
N LEU A 253 -2.88 6.91 -21.94
CA LEU A 253 -3.73 6.12 -22.83
C LEU A 253 -2.94 5.00 -23.53
N GLY A 254 -1.76 5.32 -24.07
CA GLY A 254 -0.90 4.33 -24.70
C GLY A 254 -0.38 3.28 -23.72
N GLY A 255 -0.02 3.70 -22.51
CA GLY A 255 0.40 2.80 -21.43
C GLY A 255 -0.73 1.85 -21.00
N ALA A 256 -1.95 2.37 -20.81
CA ALA A 256 -3.12 1.57 -20.46
C ALA A 256 -3.49 0.57 -21.56
N LEU A 257 -3.41 0.97 -22.83
CA LEU A 257 -3.65 0.09 -23.97
C LEU A 257 -2.65 -1.08 -23.99
N ALA A 258 -1.36 -0.80 -23.80
CA ALA A 258 -0.33 -1.83 -23.76
C ALA A 258 -0.51 -2.81 -22.60
N LEU A 259 -0.87 -2.33 -21.42
CA LEU A 259 -1.19 -3.17 -20.26
C LEU A 259 -2.39 -4.06 -20.54
N HIS A 260 -3.44 -3.52 -21.14
CA HIS A 260 -4.63 -4.28 -21.49
C HIS A 260 -4.32 -5.40 -22.50
N LEU A 261 -3.54 -5.09 -23.55
CA LEU A 261 -3.14 -6.06 -24.57
C LEU A 261 -2.25 -7.19 -24.01
N THR A 262 -1.44 -6.90 -23.01
CA THR A 262 -0.52 -7.87 -22.39
C THR A 262 -1.12 -8.55 -21.14
N GLY A 263 -2.33 -8.18 -20.73
CA GLY A 263 -3.00 -8.76 -19.55
C GLY A 263 -2.33 -8.44 -18.21
N ASN A 264 -1.50 -7.38 -18.16
CA ASN A 264 -0.81 -7.00 -16.93
C ASN A 264 -1.67 -6.07 -16.06
N PRO A 265 -1.74 -6.30 -14.73
CA PRO A 265 -2.48 -5.45 -13.82
C PRO A 265 -1.77 -4.12 -13.56
N ILE A 266 -2.53 -3.11 -13.16
CA ILE A 266 -1.97 -1.85 -12.67
C ILE A 266 -1.30 -2.10 -11.32
N SER A 267 0.02 -1.97 -11.31
CA SER A 267 0.89 -2.23 -10.16
C SER A 267 1.75 -1.01 -9.84
N MET A 268 2.47 -1.04 -8.71
CA MET A 268 3.41 0.03 -8.35
C MET A 268 4.42 0.36 -9.45
N PRO A 269 5.08 -0.61 -10.11
CA PRO A 269 5.97 -0.31 -11.22
C PRO A 269 5.30 0.39 -12.39
N VAL A 270 4.03 0.07 -12.69
CA VAL A 270 3.24 0.76 -13.72
C VAL A 270 3.09 2.24 -13.38
N MET A 271 2.80 2.57 -12.14
CA MET A 271 2.66 3.98 -11.69
C MET A 271 3.96 4.74 -11.86
N ILE A 272 5.10 4.12 -11.51
CA ILE A 272 6.44 4.70 -11.74
C ILE A 272 6.66 4.90 -13.24
N GLY A 273 6.32 3.92 -14.07
CA GLY A 273 6.40 4.00 -15.53
C GLY A 273 5.57 5.15 -16.10
N LEU A 274 4.37 5.37 -15.60
CA LEU A 274 3.50 6.48 -16.00
C LEU A 274 4.10 7.85 -15.64
N LEU A 275 4.65 8.01 -14.43
CA LEU A 275 5.35 9.25 -14.04
C LEU A 275 6.54 9.55 -14.96
N MET A 276 7.34 8.53 -15.23
CA MET A 276 8.50 8.64 -16.12
C MET A 276 8.07 8.99 -17.56
N LEU A 277 6.99 8.38 -18.03
CA LEU A 277 6.41 8.61 -19.35
C LEU A 277 5.94 10.06 -19.53
N LEU A 278 5.31 10.66 -18.51
CA LEU A 278 4.87 12.06 -18.55
C LEU A 278 6.03 13.01 -18.83
N GLY A 279 7.18 12.82 -18.17
CA GLY A 279 8.37 13.63 -18.40
C GLY A 279 8.95 13.47 -19.81
N ILE A 280 8.97 12.25 -20.32
CA ILE A 280 9.54 11.95 -21.65
C ILE A 280 8.65 12.52 -22.76
N VAL A 281 7.34 12.36 -22.65
CA VAL A 281 6.37 12.84 -23.67
C VAL A 281 6.33 14.37 -23.69
N ALA A 282 6.42 15.03 -22.54
CA ALA A 282 6.53 16.50 -22.46
C ALA A 282 7.65 17.03 -23.37
N LYS A 283 8.82 16.39 -23.32
CA LYS A 283 9.99 16.78 -24.14
C LYS A 283 9.67 16.79 -25.64
N ASN A 284 8.98 15.76 -26.13
CA ASN A 284 8.68 15.65 -27.55
C ASN A 284 7.74 16.76 -28.04
N SER A 285 6.72 17.09 -27.25
CA SER A 285 5.79 18.17 -27.53
C SER A 285 6.46 19.53 -27.46
N ILE A 286 7.31 19.76 -26.44
CA ILE A 286 8.06 21.01 -26.26
C ILE A 286 8.95 21.29 -27.49
N LEU A 287 9.72 20.30 -27.96
CA LEU A 287 10.61 20.45 -29.12
C LEU A 287 9.88 20.83 -30.41
N LEU A 288 8.65 20.34 -30.58
CA LEU A 288 7.84 20.65 -31.76
C LEU A 288 7.26 22.06 -31.70
N VAL A 289 6.69 22.44 -30.55
CA VAL A 289 6.09 23.76 -30.35
C VAL A 289 7.14 24.87 -30.34
N ASP A 290 8.30 24.62 -29.73
CA ASP A 290 9.42 25.57 -29.67
C ASP A 290 9.93 25.91 -31.07
N PHE A 291 10.13 24.89 -31.93
CA PHE A 291 10.54 25.11 -33.31
C PHE A 291 9.50 25.87 -34.12
N ALA A 292 8.20 25.58 -33.92
CA ALA A 292 7.13 26.33 -34.60
C ALA A 292 7.12 27.82 -34.17
N LEU A 293 7.32 28.10 -32.88
CA LEU A 293 7.42 29.48 -32.36
C LEU A 293 8.67 30.21 -32.89
N GLU A 294 9.80 29.51 -33.01
CA GLU A 294 11.01 30.08 -33.58
C GLU A 294 10.83 30.50 -35.06
N GLU A 295 10.21 29.63 -35.88
CA GLU A 295 9.92 29.95 -37.28
C GLU A 295 8.90 31.09 -37.44
N MET A 296 7.87 31.11 -36.58
CA MET A 296 6.92 32.24 -36.53
C MET A 296 7.62 33.56 -36.13
N GLY A 297 8.62 33.49 -35.21
CA GLY A 297 9.42 34.65 -34.82
C GLY A 297 10.26 35.20 -35.96
N LYS A 298 10.62 34.41 -36.99
CA LYS A 298 11.31 34.79 -38.20
C LYS A 298 10.37 35.43 -39.26
N GLY A 299 9.08 35.53 -38.97
CA GLY A 299 8.10 36.13 -39.88
C GLY A 299 7.44 35.14 -40.85
N VAL A 300 7.64 33.84 -40.66
CA VAL A 300 6.98 32.79 -41.48
C VAL A 300 5.50 32.70 -41.09
N ASP A 301 4.61 32.48 -42.07
CA ASP A 301 3.20 32.29 -41.79
C ASP A 301 2.95 31.13 -40.84
N THR A 302 1.97 31.30 -39.94
CA THR A 302 1.69 30.35 -38.85
C THR A 302 1.47 28.92 -39.35
N GLN A 303 0.72 28.74 -40.44
CA GLN A 303 0.44 27.41 -40.97
C GLN A 303 1.68 26.74 -41.56
N ILE A 304 2.50 27.52 -42.29
CA ILE A 304 3.76 27.03 -42.89
C ILE A 304 4.75 26.67 -41.78
N ALA A 305 4.87 27.52 -40.74
CA ALA A 305 5.74 27.26 -39.60
C ALA A 305 5.38 25.97 -38.86
N ILE A 306 4.09 25.67 -38.67
CA ILE A 306 3.59 24.42 -38.03
C ILE A 306 3.91 23.19 -38.87
N ILE A 307 3.70 23.26 -40.21
CA ILE A 307 3.99 22.16 -41.15
C ILE A 307 5.49 21.88 -41.18
N ASP A 308 6.29 22.93 -41.23
CA ASP A 308 7.75 22.84 -41.26
C ASP A 308 8.31 22.27 -39.95
N ALA A 309 7.71 22.65 -38.80
CA ALA A 309 8.05 22.08 -37.49
C ALA A 309 7.75 20.58 -37.47
N GLY A 310 6.58 20.17 -37.96
CA GLY A 310 6.22 18.75 -38.07
C GLY A 310 7.20 17.98 -38.95
N HIS A 311 7.55 18.51 -40.09
CA HIS A 311 8.44 17.83 -41.06
C HIS A 311 9.90 17.72 -40.54
N LYS A 312 10.46 18.82 -40.00
CA LYS A 312 11.86 18.85 -39.57
C LYS A 312 12.09 18.18 -38.21
N ARG A 313 11.05 18.14 -37.33
CA ARG A 313 11.16 17.55 -36.00
C ARG A 313 10.65 16.11 -35.90
N ALA A 314 9.89 15.60 -36.88
CA ALA A 314 9.40 14.24 -36.86
C ALA A 314 10.54 13.21 -36.76
N GLN A 315 11.59 13.35 -37.59
CA GLN A 315 12.70 12.41 -37.60
C GLN A 315 13.46 12.33 -36.26
N PRO A 316 13.90 13.45 -35.63
CA PRO A 316 14.53 13.40 -34.32
C PRO A 316 13.62 12.81 -33.21
N ILE A 317 12.32 13.09 -33.24
CA ILE A 317 11.36 12.57 -32.26
C ILE A 317 11.22 11.06 -32.42
N VAL A 318 11.04 10.55 -33.64
CA VAL A 318 10.95 9.11 -33.90
C VAL A 318 12.25 8.39 -33.52
N MET A 319 13.39 8.96 -33.87
CA MET A 319 14.70 8.39 -33.55
C MET A 319 14.91 8.23 -32.03
N THR A 320 14.56 9.27 -31.24
CA THR A 320 14.64 9.19 -29.76
C THR A 320 13.64 8.21 -29.18
N THR A 321 12.44 8.11 -29.75
CA THR A 321 11.42 7.15 -29.31
C THR A 321 11.89 5.71 -29.54
N VAL A 322 12.40 5.40 -30.74
CA VAL A 322 12.95 4.07 -31.05
C VAL A 322 14.10 3.70 -30.10
N ALA A 323 15.01 4.63 -29.84
CA ALA A 323 16.12 4.41 -28.92
C ALA A 323 15.63 4.11 -27.49
N MET A 324 14.62 4.85 -27.00
CA MET A 324 14.06 4.63 -25.67
C MET A 324 13.27 3.32 -25.59
N VAL A 325 12.49 2.97 -26.62
CA VAL A 325 11.79 1.69 -26.71
C VAL A 325 12.78 0.53 -26.67
N ALA A 326 13.86 0.61 -27.47
CA ALA A 326 14.92 -0.40 -27.46
C ALA A 326 15.59 -0.54 -26.09
N GLY A 327 15.83 0.58 -25.39
CA GLY A 327 16.38 0.58 -24.02
C GLY A 327 15.44 -0.03 -22.97
N MET A 328 14.12 0.02 -23.18
CA MET A 328 13.12 -0.56 -22.27
C MET A 328 12.78 -2.03 -22.58
N LEU A 329 13.14 -2.55 -23.76
CA LEU A 329 12.88 -3.94 -24.16
C LEU A 329 13.42 -4.97 -23.15
N PRO A 330 14.67 -4.86 -22.64
CA PRO A 330 15.17 -5.82 -21.67
C PRO A 330 14.35 -5.89 -20.37
N ILE A 331 13.79 -4.77 -19.94
CA ILE A 331 12.94 -4.68 -18.76
C ILE A 331 11.57 -5.29 -19.04
N ALA A 332 10.99 -4.99 -20.19
CA ALA A 332 9.67 -5.50 -20.59
C ALA A 332 9.67 -7.01 -20.82
N LEU A 333 10.76 -7.56 -21.36
CA LEU A 333 10.92 -9.00 -21.65
C LEU A 333 11.37 -9.82 -20.43
N SER A 334 11.73 -9.17 -19.31
CA SER A 334 12.03 -9.84 -18.03
C SER A 334 13.11 -10.95 -18.15
N PHE A 335 14.22 -10.70 -18.84
CA PHE A 335 15.28 -11.68 -19.05
C PHE A 335 15.99 -12.17 -17.78
N SER A 336 15.85 -11.52 -16.64
CA SER A 336 16.41 -11.95 -15.34
C SER A 336 15.31 -12.33 -14.36
N GLY A 337 15.55 -13.31 -13.48
CA GLY A 337 14.57 -13.97 -12.63
C GLY A 337 13.65 -13.06 -11.79
N ASP A 338 14.09 -11.86 -11.41
CA ASP A 338 13.28 -10.85 -10.70
C ASP A 338 12.55 -9.88 -11.67
N GLY A 339 12.64 -10.11 -12.96
CA GLY A 339 12.12 -9.21 -14.00
C GLY A 339 10.60 -9.12 -14.04
N SER A 340 9.89 -10.15 -13.60
CA SER A 340 8.42 -10.20 -13.63
C SER A 340 7.76 -9.03 -12.90
N TRP A 341 8.36 -8.55 -11.81
CA TRP A 341 7.87 -7.39 -11.06
C TRP A 341 8.03 -6.08 -11.84
N ARG A 342 9.10 -5.93 -12.64
CA ARG A 342 9.42 -4.70 -13.40
C ARG A 342 8.85 -4.70 -14.83
N ALA A 343 8.51 -5.86 -15.37
CA ALA A 343 8.01 -6.00 -16.75
C ALA A 343 6.81 -5.09 -17.04
N PRO A 344 5.78 -4.96 -16.17
CA PRO A 344 4.65 -4.07 -16.42
C PRO A 344 5.06 -2.59 -16.56
N MET A 345 6.12 -2.14 -15.88
CA MET A 345 6.68 -0.79 -16.06
C MET A 345 7.24 -0.60 -17.47
N GLY A 346 8.07 -1.54 -17.93
CA GLY A 346 8.65 -1.50 -19.26
C GLY A 346 7.58 -1.49 -20.37
N ILE A 347 6.57 -2.35 -20.23
CA ILE A 347 5.43 -2.45 -21.16
C ILE A 347 4.65 -1.14 -21.20
N THR A 348 4.36 -0.54 -20.04
CA THR A 348 3.65 0.74 -19.95
C THR A 348 4.41 1.86 -20.65
N VAL A 349 5.72 1.94 -20.41
CA VAL A 349 6.56 2.97 -21.02
C VAL A 349 6.68 2.77 -22.54
N ILE A 350 6.89 1.56 -23.01
CA ILE A 350 6.96 1.25 -24.44
C ILE A 350 5.65 1.60 -25.14
N GLY A 351 4.52 1.09 -24.64
CA GLY A 351 3.21 1.37 -25.22
C GLY A 351 2.85 2.85 -25.18
N GLY A 352 3.11 3.50 -24.06
CA GLY A 352 2.92 4.93 -23.90
C GLY A 352 3.76 5.76 -24.87
N LEU A 353 5.03 5.41 -25.05
CA LEU A 353 5.93 6.10 -25.99
C LEU A 353 5.48 5.96 -27.44
N ILE A 354 5.14 4.74 -27.88
CA ILE A 354 4.71 4.49 -29.27
C ILE A 354 3.43 5.28 -29.57
N VAL A 355 2.40 5.09 -28.74
CA VAL A 355 1.09 5.72 -28.98
C VAL A 355 1.19 7.24 -28.82
N SER A 356 1.84 7.73 -27.75
CA SER A 356 1.98 9.17 -27.54
C SER A 356 2.79 9.85 -28.64
N THR A 357 3.84 9.22 -29.19
CA THR A 357 4.63 9.79 -30.26
C THR A 357 3.82 9.93 -31.54
N LEU A 358 3.07 8.87 -31.92
CA LEU A 358 2.18 8.93 -33.08
C LEU A 358 1.10 10.04 -32.90
N LEU A 359 0.46 10.06 -31.75
CA LEU A 359 -0.57 11.06 -31.45
C LEU A 359 0.00 12.48 -31.36
N THR A 360 1.18 12.66 -30.76
CA THR A 360 1.83 13.97 -30.63
C THR A 360 2.15 14.56 -32.00
N LEU A 361 2.67 13.76 -32.94
CA LEU A 361 2.98 14.23 -34.30
C LEU A 361 1.73 14.70 -35.09
N VAL A 362 0.56 14.16 -34.77
CA VAL A 362 -0.71 14.52 -35.45
C VAL A 362 -1.49 15.57 -34.67
N ILE A 363 -1.64 15.36 -33.36
CA ILE A 363 -2.54 16.18 -32.52
C ILE A 363 -1.89 17.52 -32.13
N VAL A 364 -0.59 17.54 -31.82
CA VAL A 364 0.06 18.79 -31.36
C VAL A 364 0.06 19.86 -32.45
N PRO A 365 0.40 19.61 -33.71
CA PRO A 365 0.28 20.61 -34.77
C PRO A 365 -1.14 21.15 -34.93
N ALA A 366 -2.14 20.26 -34.90
CA ALA A 366 -3.55 20.60 -35.00
C ALA A 366 -4.05 21.47 -33.81
N THR A 367 -3.73 21.04 -32.57
CA THR A 367 -4.11 21.77 -31.37
C THR A 367 -3.36 23.11 -31.25
N PHE A 368 -2.11 23.17 -31.69
CA PHE A 368 -1.35 24.40 -31.73
C PHE A 368 -1.95 25.42 -32.72
N SER A 369 -2.35 24.98 -33.91
CA SER A 369 -3.07 25.81 -34.90
C SER A 369 -4.36 26.38 -34.31
N LEU A 370 -5.16 25.51 -33.65
CA LEU A 370 -6.39 25.94 -32.97
C LEU A 370 -6.10 26.93 -31.82
N ALA A 371 -5.07 26.69 -31.04
CA ALA A 371 -4.67 27.54 -29.92
C ALA A 371 -4.23 28.95 -30.39
N VAL A 372 -3.48 29.03 -31.46
CA VAL A 372 -3.09 30.32 -32.08
C VAL A 372 -4.32 31.07 -32.64
N GLY A 373 -5.24 30.33 -33.27
CA GLY A 373 -6.51 30.89 -33.73
C GLY A 373 -7.35 31.44 -32.57
N PHE A 374 -7.43 30.70 -31.48
CA PHE A 374 -8.13 31.08 -30.26
C PHE A 374 -7.48 32.28 -29.56
N GLU A 375 -6.15 32.33 -29.51
CA GLU A 375 -5.42 33.50 -28.99
C GLU A 375 -5.70 34.77 -29.77
N ARG A 376 -5.76 34.67 -31.11
CA ARG A 376 -6.12 35.79 -31.97
C ARG A 376 -7.57 36.26 -31.77
N TRP A 377 -8.49 35.34 -31.46
CA TRP A 377 -9.89 35.64 -31.23
C TRP A 377 -10.16 36.23 -29.84
N ILE A 378 -9.54 35.68 -28.79
CA ILE A 378 -9.73 36.11 -27.40
C ILE A 378 -8.81 37.24 -26.99
N GLY A 379 -7.61 37.34 -27.59
CA GLY A 379 -6.61 38.36 -27.26
C GLY A 379 -7.16 39.79 -27.21
N PRO A 380 -7.93 40.26 -28.21
CA PRO A 380 -8.53 41.59 -28.18
C PRO A 380 -9.57 41.79 -27.07
N PHE A 381 -10.27 40.71 -26.68
CA PHE A 381 -11.32 40.77 -25.65
C PHE A 381 -10.74 40.82 -24.23
N LEU A 382 -9.70 39.98 -23.96
CA LEU A 382 -9.00 39.96 -22.68
C LEU A 382 -8.08 41.18 -22.51
N GLY A 383 -7.42 41.63 -23.58
CA GLY A 383 -6.56 42.80 -23.56
C GLY A 383 -7.32 44.09 -23.17
N LYS A 384 -8.58 44.25 -23.65
CA LYS A 384 -9.44 45.39 -23.27
C LYS A 384 -9.92 45.35 -21.81
N ARG A 385 -9.94 44.18 -21.18
CA ARG A 385 -10.46 44.00 -19.80
C ARG A 385 -9.39 43.88 -18.71
N LEU A 386 -8.22 43.34 -19.02
CA LEU A 386 -7.18 43.03 -18.08
C LEU A 386 -5.92 43.92 -18.19
N LEU A 387 -5.67 44.49 -19.36
CA LEU A 387 -4.50 45.39 -19.53
C LEU A 387 -4.98 46.81 -19.45
N THR A 388 -4.53 47.57 -18.45
CA THR A 388 -4.66 49.01 -18.31
C THR A 388 -3.72 49.76 -19.29
N PHE A 389 -3.37 49.13 -20.42
CA PHE A 389 -2.50 49.70 -21.44
C PHE A 389 -3.31 50.67 -22.33
N LYS A 390 -3.00 51.92 -22.26
CA LYS A 390 -3.52 52.92 -23.18
C LYS A 390 -2.77 52.82 -24.51
N PRO A 391 -3.47 52.72 -25.67
CA PRO A 391 -2.80 52.81 -26.97
C PRO A 391 -2.18 54.21 -27.07
N GLY A 392 -0.85 54.24 -27.12
CA GLY A 392 -0.03 55.47 -27.11
C GLY A 392 1.17 55.48 -26.18
N ASP A 393 1.33 54.42 -25.36
CA ASP A 393 2.45 54.26 -24.44
C ASP A 393 3.71 53.64 -25.11
N ASP A 394 3.60 53.22 -26.38
CA ASP A 394 4.73 52.83 -27.21
C ASP A 394 5.45 54.11 -27.72
N ARG A 395 6.19 54.76 -26.83
CA ARG A 395 7.22 55.66 -27.31
C ARG A 395 8.28 54.79 -27.95
N PRO A 396 8.63 55.01 -29.25
CA PRO A 396 9.78 54.30 -29.83
C PRO A 396 10.99 54.65 -28.98
N HIS A 397 11.70 53.67 -28.47
CA HIS A 397 13.00 53.86 -27.86
C HIS A 397 13.87 54.50 -28.91
N THR A 398 14.07 55.80 -28.79
CA THR A 398 15.10 56.53 -29.54
C THR A 398 16.43 55.81 -29.25
N PRO A 399 17.15 55.33 -30.29
CA PRO A 399 18.44 54.72 -30.08
C PRO A 399 19.33 55.76 -29.39
N VAL A 400 19.87 55.40 -28.23
CA VAL A 400 20.88 56.20 -27.56
C VAL A 400 22.07 56.35 -28.54
N PRO A 401 22.46 57.56 -28.94
CA PRO A 401 23.61 57.71 -29.81
C PRO A 401 24.83 57.20 -29.06
N HIS A 402 25.51 56.22 -29.64
CA HIS A 402 26.85 55.85 -29.19
C HIS A 402 27.77 57.07 -29.28
N PRO A 403 28.49 57.43 -28.22
CA PRO A 403 29.53 58.37 -28.35
C PRO A 403 30.58 57.81 -29.31
N ALA A 404 30.91 58.63 -30.32
CA ALA A 404 31.98 58.36 -31.24
C ALA A 404 33.30 58.28 -30.48
N GLU A 405 34.04 57.21 -30.62
CA GLU A 405 35.51 57.15 -30.65
C GLU A 405 35.89 56.36 -31.90
#